data_a7989f7b1b986a722bee79c64adba41a
#
_entry.id   a7989f7b1b986a722bee79c64adba41a
#
_cell.length_a   1.000
_cell.length_b   1.000
_cell.length_c   1.000
_cell.angle_alpha   90.00
_cell.angle_beta   90.00
_cell.angle_gamma   90.00
#
_symmetry.space_group_name_H-M   'P 1'
#
loop_
_entity.id
_entity.type
_entity.pdbx_description
1 polymer ?
#
loop_
_entity_poly.entity_id
_entity_poly.type
_entity_poly.pdbx_seq_one_letter_code
_entity_poly.pdbx_strand_id
1 'polypeptide(L)'
;MTNGPTLSVTRKQREKERFLKSIHQSYVGKVRKRRIIHYWPVAASVVLLVGVFVGFALNEWSQMKADQGIAQTERIVPGVKAELILSTGERVCLAQRSEFIEGMKESGIRNDSLAGLNYVGAKIQGEEIGEEIVYNTMQIPVGGFYQLKLADGTKVWLNSLTRLRFPVTFAGEERKVYLTGEAYFEVARDSVHPFIVATDEGMEVKVYGTEFNVDTYRKGTVKTTLVNGKVGIRVSATGEEVRLSPNQMALFTKATQSIQVENVDSYGVVAWKDGKFVFEDEPIEEIMERLSRWYDVKVFYANERIKKHTFTGIITRFADISDVLHLMEETAAVEFRIQGDTVTVK
;
A
#
# COMPACT_ATOMS: atom_id res chain seq x y z
N MET A 1 -13.95 17.86 57.05
CA MET A 1 -14.77 19.06 56.94
C MET A 1 -14.42 19.65 55.59
N THR A 2 -15.23 19.71 54.57
CA THR A 2 -16.64 20.07 54.42
C THR A 2 -17.18 19.51 53.12
N ASN A 3 -18.43 19.15 53.12
CA ASN A 3 -19.28 18.68 52.05
C ASN A 3 -19.50 19.74 50.94
N GLY A 4 -19.64 19.32 49.71
CA GLY A 4 -20.20 20.10 48.60
C GLY A 4 -20.94 19.21 47.61
N PRO A 5 -21.83 19.65 46.74
CA PRO A 5 -23.27 19.46 46.81
C PRO A 5 -23.81 18.44 45.79
N THR A 6 -24.50 17.44 46.29
CA THR A 6 -25.26 16.42 45.53
C THR A 6 -26.74 16.83 45.30
N LEU A 7 -27.01 18.04 44.80
CA LEU A 7 -28.40 18.55 44.66
C LEU A 7 -28.87 18.89 43.24
N SER A 8 -28.08 18.67 42.19
CA SER A 8 -28.51 19.05 40.86
C SER A 8 -29.11 17.91 39.98
N VAL A 9 -28.89 16.66 40.34
CA VAL A 9 -29.36 15.49 39.54
C VAL A 9 -30.83 15.18 39.77
N THR A 10 -31.33 15.34 40.98
CA THR A 10 -32.71 15.03 41.36
C THR A 10 -33.76 16.00 40.80
N ARG A 11 -33.38 17.23 40.50
CA ARG A 11 -34.31 18.23 39.93
C ARG A 11 -34.58 17.98 38.45
N LYS A 12 -33.59 17.64 37.67
CA LYS A 12 -33.72 17.28 36.21
C LYS A 12 -34.53 15.99 36.01
N GLN A 13 -34.39 15.01 36.87
CA GLN A 13 -35.18 13.78 36.77
C GLN A 13 -36.68 14.02 37.07
N ARG A 14 -37.03 14.84 38.04
CA ARG A 14 -38.45 15.19 38.29
C ARG A 14 -39.10 16.01 37.20
N GLU A 15 -38.37 16.87 36.50
CA GLU A 15 -38.90 17.61 35.35
C GLU A 15 -39.13 16.69 34.16
N LYS A 16 -38.26 15.72 33.92
CA LYS A 16 -38.39 14.73 32.84
C LYS A 16 -39.61 13.81 33.07
N GLU A 17 -39.88 13.40 34.28
CA GLU A 17 -41.07 12.60 34.62
C GLU A 17 -42.38 13.38 34.49
N ARG A 18 -42.39 14.67 34.86
CA ARG A 18 -43.57 15.55 34.64
C ARG A 18 -43.86 15.78 33.16
N PHE A 19 -42.83 15.94 32.34
CA PHE A 19 -42.98 16.10 30.90
C PHE A 19 -43.52 14.83 30.22
N LEU A 20 -43.03 13.64 30.62
CA LEU A 20 -43.54 12.37 30.15
C LEU A 20 -44.98 12.06 30.55
N LYS A 21 -45.43 12.47 31.73
CA LYS A 21 -46.81 12.34 32.17
C LYS A 21 -47.80 13.28 31.43
N SER A 22 -47.37 14.48 31.03
CA SER A 22 -48.22 15.42 30.28
C SER A 22 -48.48 14.94 28.84
N ILE A 23 -47.57 14.19 28.25
CA ILE A 23 -47.75 13.63 26.90
C ILE A 23 -48.74 12.46 26.92
N HIS A 24 -48.74 11.66 28.00
CA HIS A 24 -49.64 10.49 28.08
C HIS A 24 -51.11 10.85 28.31
N GLN A 25 -51.41 12.02 28.83
CA GLN A 25 -52.80 12.48 29.11
C GLN A 25 -53.49 13.13 27.92
N SER A 26 -52.79 13.47 26.85
CA SER A 26 -53.36 14.18 25.68
C SER A 26 -53.90 13.25 24.58
N TYR A 27 -53.77 11.93 24.72
CA TYR A 27 -54.12 10.98 23.65
C TYR A 27 -55.37 10.12 23.93
N VAL A 28 -56.19 10.44 24.91
CA VAL A 28 -57.47 9.75 25.11
C VAL A 28 -58.63 10.69 24.87
N GLY A 29 -58.99 10.88 23.63
CA GLY A 29 -60.08 11.75 23.17
C GLY A 29 -60.91 11.11 22.04
N LYS A 30 -62.00 10.46 22.41
CA LYS A 30 -63.26 10.25 21.64
C LYS A 30 -63.18 9.71 20.22
N VAL A 31 -63.30 8.40 20.09
CA VAL A 31 -63.71 7.75 18.84
C VAL A 31 -65.25 7.79 18.66
N ARG A 32 -65.73 8.60 17.75
CA ARG A 32 -67.14 8.69 17.36
C ARG A 32 -67.42 7.57 16.33
N LYS A 33 -68.26 6.58 16.68
CA LYS A 33 -68.69 5.51 15.77
C LYS A 33 -69.52 6.10 14.62
N ARG A 34 -68.95 6.14 13.39
CA ARG A 34 -69.68 6.29 12.15
C ARG A 34 -69.94 4.91 11.54
N ARG A 35 -71.20 4.60 11.20
CA ARG A 35 -71.60 3.41 10.47
C ARG A 35 -70.93 3.41 9.07
N ILE A 36 -70.06 2.43 8.81
CA ILE A 36 -69.47 2.22 7.49
C ILE A 36 -70.29 1.14 6.80
N ILE A 37 -70.99 1.55 5.76
CA ILE A 37 -71.84 0.75 4.91
C ILE A 37 -70.96 0.16 3.80
N HIS A 38 -70.95 -1.15 3.69
CA HIS A 38 -70.87 -2.05 2.52
C HIS A 38 -69.91 -1.75 1.34
N TYR A 39 -68.67 -1.32 1.54
CA TYR A 39 -67.69 -1.26 0.46
C TYR A 39 -66.53 -2.29 0.63
N TRP A 40 -66.73 -3.33 1.39
CA TRP A 40 -65.71 -4.33 1.68
C TRP A 40 -65.18 -5.11 0.46
N PRO A 41 -65.99 -5.48 -0.57
CA PRO A 41 -65.47 -6.19 -1.72
C PRO A 41 -64.63 -5.30 -2.66
N VAL A 42 -64.90 -4.00 -2.73
CA VAL A 42 -64.15 -3.06 -3.57
C VAL A 42 -62.79 -2.68 -2.90
N ALA A 43 -62.76 -2.56 -1.60
CA ALA A 43 -61.53 -2.28 -0.86
C ALA A 43 -60.55 -3.48 -0.92
N ALA A 44 -61.06 -4.72 -0.91
CA ALA A 44 -60.20 -5.93 -1.02
C ALA A 44 -59.54 -6.04 -2.39
N SER A 45 -60.24 -5.68 -3.49
CA SER A 45 -59.63 -5.74 -4.83
C SER A 45 -58.60 -4.63 -5.06
N VAL A 46 -58.77 -3.44 -4.48
CA VAL A 46 -57.78 -2.35 -4.56
C VAL A 46 -56.51 -2.69 -3.75
N VAL A 47 -56.67 -3.30 -2.57
CA VAL A 47 -55.53 -3.73 -1.74
C VAL A 47 -54.73 -4.85 -2.44
N LEU A 48 -55.44 -5.78 -3.14
CA LEU A 48 -54.79 -6.84 -3.92
C LEU A 48 -53.99 -6.29 -5.12
N LEU A 49 -54.60 -5.33 -5.86
CA LEU A 49 -53.91 -4.69 -6.99
C LEU A 49 -52.71 -3.85 -6.53
N VAL A 50 -52.83 -3.10 -5.43
CA VAL A 50 -51.72 -2.34 -4.86
C VAL A 50 -50.63 -3.30 -4.33
N GLY A 51 -51.01 -4.43 -3.72
CA GLY A 51 -50.05 -5.44 -3.24
C GLY A 51 -49.31 -6.11 -4.41
N VAL A 52 -49.98 -6.42 -5.52
CA VAL A 52 -49.32 -6.97 -6.72
C VAL A 52 -48.43 -5.92 -7.39
N PHE A 53 -48.87 -4.65 -7.47
CA PHE A 53 -48.06 -3.57 -8.06
C PHE A 53 -46.83 -3.26 -7.21
N VAL A 54 -46.97 -3.20 -5.89
CA VAL A 54 -45.84 -3.03 -4.97
C VAL A 54 -44.91 -4.24 -5.01
N GLY A 55 -45.43 -5.46 -5.07
CA GLY A 55 -44.66 -6.67 -5.25
C GLY A 55 -43.87 -6.69 -6.56
N PHE A 56 -44.47 -6.23 -7.65
CA PHE A 56 -43.84 -6.12 -8.96
C PHE A 56 -42.75 -5.01 -8.94
N ALA A 57 -43.08 -3.83 -8.40
CA ALA A 57 -42.13 -2.73 -8.26
C ALA A 57 -40.93 -3.08 -7.35
N LEU A 58 -41.17 -3.82 -6.24
CA LEU A 58 -40.10 -4.29 -5.37
C LEU A 58 -39.26 -5.40 -6.03
N ASN A 59 -39.86 -6.24 -6.87
CA ASN A 59 -39.14 -7.24 -7.64
C ASN A 59 -38.31 -6.60 -8.76
N GLU A 60 -38.85 -5.61 -9.50
CA GLU A 60 -38.04 -4.85 -10.46
C GLU A 60 -36.93 -4.06 -9.77
N TRP A 61 -37.19 -3.46 -8.59
CA TRP A 61 -36.19 -2.76 -7.82
C TRP A 61 -35.10 -3.68 -7.27
N SER A 62 -35.46 -4.92 -6.92
CA SER A 62 -34.49 -5.95 -6.51
C SER A 62 -33.69 -6.48 -7.70
N GLN A 63 -34.31 -6.60 -8.89
CA GLN A 63 -33.60 -6.99 -10.12
C GLN A 63 -32.73 -5.85 -10.65
N MET A 64 -33.15 -4.58 -10.59
CA MET A 64 -32.28 -3.44 -10.90
C MET A 64 -31.09 -3.33 -9.95
N LYS A 65 -31.23 -3.71 -8.68
CA LYS A 65 -30.09 -3.81 -7.76
C LYS A 65 -29.21 -5.02 -8.02
N ALA A 66 -29.74 -6.11 -8.54
CA ALA A 66 -28.98 -7.31 -8.91
C ALA A 66 -28.24 -7.13 -10.24
N ASP A 67 -28.79 -6.33 -11.17
CA ASP A 67 -28.16 -6.05 -12.47
C ASP A 67 -27.18 -4.85 -12.41
N GLN A 68 -27.18 -4.08 -11.31
CA GLN A 68 -26.05 -3.26 -10.89
C GLN A 68 -25.04 -4.10 -10.06
N GLY A 69 -24.81 -5.31 -10.45
CA GLY A 69 -23.61 -6.05 -10.23
C GLY A 69 -22.47 -5.37 -10.99
N ILE A 70 -22.14 -4.13 -10.59
CA ILE A 70 -20.79 -3.62 -10.66
C ILE A 70 -19.99 -4.74 -10.01
N ALA A 71 -19.24 -5.48 -10.83
CA ALA A 71 -18.23 -6.37 -10.29
C ALA A 71 -17.55 -5.56 -9.18
N GLN A 72 -17.80 -5.93 -7.93
CA GLN A 72 -17.02 -5.41 -6.83
C GLN A 72 -15.62 -5.93 -7.15
N THR A 73 -14.87 -5.12 -7.87
CA THR A 73 -13.43 -5.31 -7.98
C THR A 73 -13.01 -5.37 -6.52
N GLU A 74 -12.65 -6.56 -6.04
CA GLU A 74 -12.17 -6.72 -4.66
C GLU A 74 -11.06 -5.72 -4.50
N ARG A 75 -11.30 -4.68 -3.71
CA ARG A 75 -10.26 -3.68 -3.44
C ARG A 75 -9.09 -4.42 -2.82
N ILE A 76 -7.95 -4.31 -3.45
CA ILE A 76 -6.73 -4.90 -2.92
C ILE A 76 -6.46 -4.24 -1.57
N VAL A 77 -6.47 -5.05 -0.51
CA VAL A 77 -6.05 -4.61 0.82
C VAL A 77 -4.52 -4.61 0.82
N PRO A 78 -3.87 -3.45 0.93
CA PRO A 78 -2.42 -3.38 1.02
C PRO A 78 -1.88 -4.13 2.25
N GLY A 79 -0.69 -4.72 2.11
CA GLY A 79 -0.12 -5.46 3.23
C GLY A 79 1.13 -6.26 2.87
N VAL A 80 1.52 -7.13 3.80
CA VAL A 80 2.68 -8.03 3.63
C VAL A 80 2.33 -9.11 2.61
N LYS A 81 2.77 -8.94 1.36
CA LYS A 81 2.52 -9.87 0.25
C LYS A 81 3.76 -9.99 -0.63
N ALA A 82 4.17 -11.20 -0.91
CA ALA A 82 5.27 -11.49 -1.82
C ALA A 82 5.12 -12.86 -2.45
N GLU A 83 5.68 -13.04 -3.64
CA GLU A 83 5.86 -14.30 -4.33
C GLU A 83 7.35 -14.57 -4.50
N LEU A 84 7.82 -15.71 -4.04
CA LEU A 84 9.16 -16.19 -4.30
C LEU A 84 9.16 -17.14 -5.50
N ILE A 85 9.97 -16.83 -6.49
CA ILE A 85 10.20 -17.65 -7.67
C ILE A 85 11.57 -18.30 -7.49
N LEU A 86 11.59 -19.63 -7.35
CA LEU A 86 12.81 -20.40 -7.21
C LEU A 86 13.54 -20.53 -8.55
N SER A 87 14.82 -20.94 -8.50
CA SER A 87 15.62 -21.24 -9.70
C SER A 87 15.01 -22.31 -10.58
N THR A 88 14.21 -23.22 -10.00
CA THR A 88 13.44 -24.26 -10.72
C THR A 88 12.25 -23.70 -11.51
N GLY A 89 11.88 -22.43 -11.30
CA GLY A 89 10.66 -21.80 -11.83
C GLY A 89 9.43 -22.01 -10.95
N GLU A 90 9.52 -22.73 -9.86
CA GLU A 90 8.44 -22.91 -8.89
C GLU A 90 8.12 -21.58 -8.20
N ARG A 91 6.82 -21.31 -8.00
CA ARG A 91 6.31 -20.08 -7.39
C ARG A 91 5.67 -20.32 -6.04
N VAL A 92 6.09 -19.56 -5.05
CA VAL A 92 5.67 -19.68 -3.66
C VAL A 92 5.06 -18.39 -3.18
N CYS A 93 3.78 -18.39 -2.84
CA CYS A 93 3.11 -17.26 -2.24
C CYS A 93 3.46 -17.17 -0.74
N LEU A 94 4.16 -16.12 -0.32
CA LEU A 94 4.63 -15.95 1.05
C LEU A 94 3.57 -15.34 2.00
N ALA A 95 2.45 -14.84 1.48
CA ALA A 95 1.34 -14.32 2.27
C ALA A 95 0.50 -15.43 2.94
N GLN A 96 0.54 -16.65 2.39
CA GLN A 96 -0.23 -17.79 2.82
C GLN A 96 0.70 -18.92 3.32
N ARG A 97 1.04 -18.88 4.61
CA ARG A 97 1.49 -20.02 5.44
C ARG A 97 2.91 -20.58 5.37
N SER A 98 3.32 -20.81 6.58
CA SER A 98 4.40 -21.61 7.15
C SER A 98 4.61 -23.05 6.63
N GLU A 99 3.67 -23.70 5.97
CA GLU A 99 3.77 -25.12 5.61
C GLU A 99 4.72 -25.39 4.42
N PHE A 100 4.76 -24.52 3.44
CA PHE A 100 5.69 -24.65 2.30
C PHE A 100 7.16 -24.49 2.71
N ILE A 101 7.40 -23.80 3.79
CA ILE A 101 8.72 -23.56 4.35
C ILE A 101 9.35 -24.82 4.98
N GLU A 102 8.56 -25.88 5.17
CA GLU A 102 9.13 -27.15 5.65
C GLU A 102 10.11 -27.77 4.64
N GLY A 103 9.81 -27.75 3.36
CA GLY A 103 10.75 -28.17 2.31
C GLY A 103 11.96 -27.23 2.16
N MET A 104 11.81 -25.95 2.47
CA MET A 104 12.91 -24.98 2.46
C MET A 104 13.77 -25.04 3.72
N LYS A 105 13.31 -25.61 4.84
CA LYS A 105 14.11 -25.79 6.06
C LYS A 105 15.37 -26.60 5.83
N GLU A 106 15.32 -27.60 4.95
CA GLU A 106 16.48 -28.41 4.58
C GLU A 106 17.52 -27.59 3.82
N SER A 107 17.10 -26.55 3.06
CA SER A 107 17.97 -25.59 2.39
C SER A 107 18.46 -24.47 3.32
N GLY A 108 18.10 -24.47 4.61
CA GLY A 108 18.48 -23.44 5.57
C GLY A 108 17.74 -22.11 5.44
N ILE A 109 16.75 -22.01 4.52
CA ILE A 109 15.93 -20.81 4.34
C ILE A 109 14.80 -20.84 5.38
N ARG A 110 14.60 -19.71 6.09
CA ARG A 110 13.59 -19.57 7.14
C ARG A 110 12.70 -18.40 6.84
N ASN A 111 11.41 -18.52 7.11
CA ASN A 111 10.48 -17.39 7.11
C ASN A 111 10.19 -17.01 8.57
N ASP A 112 10.53 -15.79 8.92
CA ASP A 112 10.16 -15.18 10.19
C ASP A 112 8.97 -14.24 9.92
N SER A 113 7.87 -14.43 10.64
CA SER A 113 6.65 -13.65 10.47
C SER A 113 6.85 -12.13 10.68
N LEU A 114 7.90 -11.73 11.40
CA LEU A 114 8.24 -10.35 11.68
C LEU A 114 9.42 -9.84 10.82
N ALA A 115 10.40 -10.70 10.55
CA ALA A 115 11.64 -10.35 9.85
C ALA A 115 11.63 -10.74 8.36
N GLY A 116 10.56 -11.39 7.89
CA GLY A 116 10.44 -11.86 6.51
C GLY A 116 11.30 -13.09 6.20
N LEU A 117 11.59 -13.32 4.93
CA LEU A 117 12.37 -14.46 4.47
C LEU A 117 13.86 -14.26 4.76
N ASN A 118 14.51 -15.28 5.33
CA ASN A 118 15.89 -15.23 5.78
C ASN A 118 16.74 -16.32 5.10
N TYR A 119 17.73 -15.89 4.35
CA TYR A 119 18.70 -16.73 3.62
C TYR A 119 20.02 -16.92 4.34
N VAL A 120 20.20 -16.37 5.54
CA VAL A 120 21.47 -16.55 6.29
C VAL A 120 21.64 -18.02 6.65
N GLY A 121 22.73 -18.63 6.12
CA GLY A 121 22.99 -20.05 6.27
C GLY A 121 22.28 -20.94 5.26
N ALA A 122 21.64 -20.36 4.24
CA ALA A 122 21.08 -21.13 3.12
C ALA A 122 22.18 -21.99 2.44
N LYS A 123 21.81 -23.21 2.07
CA LYS A 123 22.66 -24.16 1.36
C LYS A 123 21.98 -24.58 0.06
N ILE A 124 22.74 -24.74 -0.99
CA ILE A 124 22.28 -25.34 -2.23
C ILE A 124 22.35 -26.85 -2.05
N GLN A 125 21.21 -27.54 -2.13
CA GLN A 125 21.17 -29.00 -2.04
C GLN A 125 21.57 -29.61 -3.39
N GLY A 126 22.49 -30.56 -3.36
CA GLY A 126 22.74 -31.50 -4.47
C GLY A 126 23.76 -31.07 -5.52
N GLU A 127 24.50 -29.98 -5.31
CA GLU A 127 25.60 -29.63 -6.21
C GLU A 127 26.95 -29.93 -5.58
N GLU A 128 27.65 -30.91 -6.15
CA GLU A 128 29.11 -30.81 -6.26
C GLU A 128 29.42 -29.44 -6.86
N ILE A 129 30.33 -28.71 -6.27
CA ILE A 129 30.73 -27.33 -6.57
C ILE A 129 30.83 -27.12 -8.09
N GLY A 130 29.70 -26.88 -8.73
CA GLY A 130 29.58 -26.47 -10.12
C GLY A 130 29.51 -24.94 -10.17
N GLU A 131 30.17 -24.35 -11.13
CA GLU A 131 30.40 -22.89 -11.28
C GLU A 131 29.11 -22.05 -11.48
N GLU A 132 27.92 -22.63 -11.48
CA GLU A 132 26.70 -21.89 -11.82
C GLU A 132 26.00 -21.31 -10.58
N ILE A 133 25.90 -19.97 -10.53
CA ILE A 133 25.24 -19.25 -9.44
C ILE A 133 23.72 -19.43 -9.53
N VAL A 134 23.13 -20.03 -8.50
CA VAL A 134 21.68 -20.24 -8.41
C VAL A 134 20.98 -18.97 -7.94
N TYR A 135 20.02 -18.48 -8.73
CA TYR A 135 19.26 -17.27 -8.44
C TYR A 135 17.80 -17.59 -8.10
N ASN A 136 17.29 -16.92 -7.07
CA ASN A 136 15.87 -16.80 -6.81
C ASN A 136 15.39 -15.38 -7.15
N THR A 137 14.07 -15.22 -7.32
CA THR A 137 13.46 -13.92 -7.57
C THR A 137 12.34 -13.68 -6.58
N MET A 138 12.41 -12.56 -5.86
CA MET A 138 11.29 -12.06 -5.05
C MET A 138 10.48 -11.10 -5.91
N GLN A 139 9.18 -11.34 -6.02
CA GLN A 139 8.23 -10.49 -6.74
C GLN A 139 7.18 -9.98 -5.79
N ILE A 140 7.04 -8.65 -5.71
CA ILE A 140 6.06 -7.96 -4.88
C ILE A 140 4.91 -7.52 -5.76
N PRO A 141 3.67 -7.96 -5.51
CA PRO A 141 2.49 -7.50 -6.25
C PRO A 141 2.13 -6.06 -5.89
N VAL A 142 1.19 -5.49 -6.64
CA VAL A 142 0.55 -4.23 -6.29
C VAL A 142 -0.02 -4.28 -4.87
N GLY A 143 0.11 -3.20 -4.10
CA GLY A 143 -0.30 -3.14 -2.70
C GLY A 143 0.51 -4.03 -1.74
N GLY A 144 1.56 -4.69 -2.23
CA GLY A 144 2.45 -5.53 -1.43
C GLY A 144 3.67 -4.78 -0.92
N PHE A 145 4.24 -5.27 0.16
CA PHE A 145 5.60 -4.98 0.58
C PHE A 145 6.17 -6.20 1.30
N TYR A 146 7.47 -6.35 1.31
CA TYR A 146 8.10 -7.50 1.96
C TYR A 146 9.51 -7.17 2.43
N GLN A 147 9.94 -7.85 3.50
CA GLN A 147 11.31 -7.79 4.00
C GLN A 147 12.04 -9.10 3.69
N LEU A 148 13.29 -9.00 3.25
CA LEU A 148 14.15 -10.12 2.90
C LEU A 148 15.50 -9.94 3.57
N LYS A 149 16.05 -11.01 4.13
CA LYS A 149 17.45 -11.04 4.59
C LYS A 149 18.24 -11.98 3.71
N LEU A 150 19.22 -11.43 2.99
CA LEU A 150 20.10 -12.16 2.08
C LEU A 150 21.13 -13.02 2.82
N ALA A 151 21.81 -13.89 2.08
CA ALA A 151 22.77 -14.85 2.64
C ALA A 151 23.96 -14.19 3.37
N ASP A 152 24.35 -12.99 2.92
CA ASP A 152 25.42 -12.19 3.56
C ASP A 152 24.95 -11.41 4.80
N GLY A 153 23.68 -11.50 5.14
CA GLY A 153 23.05 -10.77 6.24
C GLY A 153 22.49 -9.40 5.85
N THR A 154 22.64 -8.96 4.60
CA THR A 154 22.03 -7.75 4.08
C THR A 154 20.51 -7.83 4.21
N LYS A 155 19.87 -6.77 4.75
CA LYS A 155 18.42 -6.64 4.82
C LYS A 155 17.93 -5.80 3.66
N VAL A 156 16.83 -6.22 3.06
CA VAL A 156 16.21 -5.54 1.93
C VAL A 156 14.71 -5.41 2.20
N TRP A 157 14.19 -4.20 2.10
CA TRP A 157 12.75 -3.93 2.05
C TRP A 157 12.37 -3.70 0.60
N LEU A 158 11.34 -4.38 0.16
CA LEU A 158 10.84 -4.35 -1.21
C LEU A 158 9.47 -3.70 -1.22
N ASN A 159 9.30 -2.66 -2.01
CA ASN A 159 8.05 -1.93 -2.16
C ASN A 159 7.10 -2.58 -3.18
N SER A 160 5.89 -2.08 -3.33
CA SER A 160 4.89 -2.57 -4.32
C SER A 160 5.46 -2.62 -5.73
N LEU A 161 5.02 -3.61 -6.53
CA LEU A 161 5.42 -3.77 -7.93
C LEU A 161 6.95 -3.91 -8.13
N THR A 162 7.65 -4.46 -7.13
CA THR A 162 9.10 -4.63 -7.16
C THR A 162 9.48 -6.06 -7.45
N ARG A 163 10.55 -6.24 -8.22
CA ARG A 163 11.21 -7.51 -8.50
C ARG A 163 12.67 -7.40 -8.11
N LEU A 164 13.12 -8.32 -7.24
CA LEU A 164 14.51 -8.48 -6.88
C LEU A 164 14.98 -9.90 -7.25
N ARG A 165 15.95 -10.02 -8.14
CA ARG A 165 16.64 -11.26 -8.45
C ARG A 165 17.98 -11.28 -7.70
N PHE A 166 18.19 -12.32 -6.91
CA PHE A 166 19.36 -12.42 -6.01
C PHE A 166 19.86 -13.87 -5.96
N PRO A 167 21.17 -14.09 -5.74
CA PRO A 167 21.72 -15.42 -5.58
C PRO A 167 21.34 -16.03 -4.22
N VAL A 168 21.12 -17.34 -4.19
CA VAL A 168 20.84 -18.08 -2.94
C VAL A 168 22.00 -17.93 -1.97
N THR A 169 23.24 -17.99 -2.48
CA THR A 169 24.49 -17.71 -1.76
C THR A 169 25.37 -16.81 -2.62
N PHE A 170 26.09 -15.89 -1.99
CA PHE A 170 27.09 -15.09 -2.69
C PHE A 170 28.38 -15.87 -2.85
N ALA A 171 28.76 -16.14 -4.10
CA ALA A 171 30.03 -16.74 -4.47
C ALA A 171 30.79 -15.77 -5.38
N GLY A 172 32.12 -15.70 -5.23
CA GLY A 172 32.99 -14.83 -6.03
C GLY A 172 33.32 -13.49 -5.39
N GLU A 173 33.82 -12.56 -6.21
CA GLU A 173 34.40 -11.29 -5.77
C GLU A 173 33.35 -10.20 -5.47
N GLU A 174 32.08 -10.40 -5.90
CA GLU A 174 31.02 -9.40 -5.79
C GLU A 174 29.73 -10.02 -5.26
N ARG A 175 28.96 -9.23 -4.49
CA ARG A 175 27.62 -9.56 -4.01
C ARG A 175 26.58 -8.84 -4.89
N LYS A 176 26.19 -9.45 -6.02
CA LYS A 176 25.36 -8.79 -7.03
C LYS A 176 23.92 -9.23 -6.99
N VAL A 177 23.01 -8.23 -7.02
CA VAL A 177 21.56 -8.40 -7.14
C VAL A 177 21.02 -7.53 -8.27
N TYR A 178 19.82 -7.86 -8.78
CA TYR A 178 19.17 -7.15 -9.88
C TYR A 178 17.82 -6.64 -9.43
N LEU A 179 17.56 -5.34 -9.63
CA LEU A 179 16.37 -4.66 -9.14
C LEU A 179 15.57 -4.02 -10.27
N THR A 180 14.26 -4.24 -10.24
CA THR A 180 13.23 -3.46 -10.95
C THR A 180 12.18 -3.06 -9.94
N GLY A 181 11.78 -1.79 -9.88
CA GLY A 181 10.88 -1.22 -8.85
C GLY A 181 11.65 -0.45 -7.78
N GLU A 182 11.26 -0.56 -6.52
CA GLU A 182 11.86 0.20 -5.42
C GLU A 182 12.25 -0.70 -4.25
N ALA A 183 13.49 -0.53 -3.80
CA ALA A 183 13.99 -1.24 -2.63
C ALA A 183 14.90 -0.36 -1.76
N TYR A 184 14.77 -0.56 -0.45
CA TYR A 184 15.70 -0.03 0.55
C TYR A 184 16.62 -1.15 1.03
N PHE A 185 17.91 -0.84 1.14
CA PHE A 185 18.96 -1.78 1.49
C PHE A 185 19.68 -1.33 2.77
N GLU A 186 19.81 -2.24 3.73
CA GLU A 186 20.79 -2.16 4.84
C GLU A 186 21.87 -3.21 4.56
N VAL A 187 22.91 -2.81 3.85
CA VAL A 187 23.94 -3.75 3.38
C VAL A 187 24.89 -4.13 4.51
N ALA A 188 25.07 -5.43 4.71
CA ALA A 188 26.06 -5.97 5.64
C ALA A 188 27.47 -5.51 5.25
N ARG A 189 28.26 -5.07 6.25
CA ARG A 189 29.59 -4.51 6.04
C ARG A 189 30.58 -5.59 5.60
N ASP A 190 31.13 -5.42 4.43
CA ASP A 190 32.22 -6.21 3.87
C ASP A 190 33.07 -5.30 3.00
N SER A 191 34.36 -5.09 3.42
CA SER A 191 35.29 -4.19 2.72
C SER A 191 36.01 -4.85 1.54
N VAL A 192 35.88 -6.17 1.41
CA VAL A 192 36.53 -6.95 0.35
C VAL A 192 35.60 -7.20 -0.81
N HIS A 193 34.38 -7.66 -0.52
CA HIS A 193 33.39 -8.02 -1.55
C HIS A 193 32.32 -6.94 -1.64
N PRO A 194 32.35 -6.06 -2.65
CA PRO A 194 31.35 -5.03 -2.83
C PRO A 194 29.96 -5.63 -3.05
N PHE A 195 28.93 -4.94 -2.53
CA PHE A 195 27.54 -5.22 -2.86
C PHE A 195 27.12 -4.36 -4.04
N ILE A 196 26.53 -4.98 -5.06
CA ILE A 196 26.16 -4.30 -6.30
C ILE A 196 24.67 -4.49 -6.56
N VAL A 197 23.94 -3.38 -6.70
CA VAL A 197 22.58 -3.37 -7.21
C VAL A 197 22.62 -2.96 -8.68
N ALA A 198 22.35 -3.90 -9.58
CA ALA A 198 22.24 -3.65 -11.01
C ALA A 198 20.76 -3.37 -11.37
N THR A 199 20.53 -2.39 -12.26
CA THR A 199 19.21 -2.02 -12.73
C THR A 199 19.06 -2.28 -14.23
N ASP A 200 17.83 -2.52 -14.68
CA ASP A 200 17.53 -2.74 -16.12
C ASP A 200 17.80 -1.50 -16.98
N GLU A 201 17.94 -0.34 -16.34
CA GLU A 201 18.26 0.93 -17.03
C GLU A 201 19.76 1.12 -17.32
N GLY A 202 20.60 0.17 -16.90
CA GLY A 202 22.05 0.18 -17.17
C GLY A 202 22.85 1.00 -16.17
N MET A 203 22.36 1.16 -14.96
CA MET A 203 23.06 1.78 -13.83
C MET A 203 23.34 0.74 -12.75
N GLU A 204 24.51 0.79 -12.18
CA GLU A 204 24.93 -0.02 -11.04
C GLU A 204 25.22 0.85 -9.81
N VAL A 205 24.74 0.41 -8.64
CA VAL A 205 25.04 1.01 -7.34
C VAL A 205 25.97 0.09 -6.60
N LYS A 206 27.17 0.57 -6.26
CA LYS A 206 28.24 -0.19 -5.59
C LYS A 206 28.49 0.33 -4.17
N VAL A 207 28.43 -0.57 -3.18
CA VAL A 207 28.62 -0.24 -1.76
C VAL A 207 29.40 -1.31 -1.01
N TYR A 208 29.85 -0.99 0.21
CA TYR A 208 30.60 -1.90 1.09
C TYR A 208 30.01 -2.04 2.50
N GLY A 209 28.84 -1.46 2.75
CA GLY A 209 28.18 -1.44 4.07
C GLY A 209 27.49 -0.10 4.26
N THR A 210 26.27 0.01 3.75
CA THR A 210 25.61 1.29 3.45
C THR A 210 24.11 1.11 3.54
N GLU A 211 23.41 2.16 3.94
CA GLU A 211 21.96 2.26 3.93
C GLU A 211 21.52 3.20 2.81
N PHE A 212 20.73 2.72 1.86
CA PHE A 212 20.32 3.48 0.69
C PHE A 212 19.02 2.95 0.08
N ASN A 213 18.34 3.81 -0.68
CA ASN A 213 17.14 3.48 -1.45
C ASN A 213 17.44 3.56 -2.95
N VAL A 214 16.88 2.64 -3.73
CA VAL A 214 16.91 2.67 -5.20
C VAL A 214 15.49 2.57 -5.71
N ASP A 215 15.09 3.52 -6.57
CA ASP A 215 13.79 3.58 -7.23
C ASP A 215 13.99 3.59 -8.76
N THR A 216 13.38 2.62 -9.43
CA THR A 216 13.40 2.43 -10.88
C THR A 216 12.00 2.44 -11.50
N TYR A 217 10.96 2.91 -10.79
CA TYR A 217 9.58 2.88 -11.29
C TYR A 217 9.36 3.67 -12.57
N ARG A 218 10.01 4.81 -12.69
CA ARG A 218 9.88 5.63 -13.90
C ARG A 218 10.86 5.13 -14.95
N LYS A 219 10.31 4.57 -16.04
CA LYS A 219 11.10 4.04 -17.17
C LYS A 219 12.12 5.07 -17.67
N GLY A 220 13.35 4.62 -17.86
CA GLY A 220 14.46 5.46 -18.32
C GLY A 220 15.07 6.34 -17.23
N THR A 221 14.66 6.22 -15.96
CA THR A 221 15.26 6.94 -14.85
C THR A 221 15.51 6.02 -13.66
N VAL A 222 16.56 6.31 -12.90
CA VAL A 222 16.86 5.64 -11.62
C VAL A 222 17.17 6.71 -10.59
N LYS A 223 16.45 6.67 -9.46
CA LYS A 223 16.78 7.50 -8.30
C LYS A 223 17.51 6.64 -7.27
N THR A 224 18.65 7.12 -6.78
CA THR A 224 19.40 6.46 -5.69
C THR A 224 19.63 7.45 -4.58
N THR A 225 19.10 7.19 -3.39
CA THR A 225 19.23 8.09 -2.22
C THR A 225 20.07 7.42 -1.15
N LEU A 226 21.12 8.11 -0.71
CA LEU A 226 22.01 7.64 0.36
C LEU A 226 21.53 8.14 1.72
N VAL A 227 21.30 7.19 2.63
CA VAL A 227 20.93 7.47 4.03
C VAL A 227 22.15 7.48 4.92
N ASN A 228 22.96 6.42 4.87
CA ASN A 228 24.13 6.29 5.73
C ASN A 228 25.25 5.51 5.00
N GLY A 229 26.50 5.92 5.17
CA GLY A 229 27.66 5.30 4.57
C GLY A 229 28.18 5.99 3.32
N LYS A 230 28.50 5.23 2.27
CA LYS A 230 29.03 5.72 0.99
C LYS A 230 28.46 4.91 -0.15
N VAL A 231 28.03 5.59 -1.21
CA VAL A 231 27.53 4.98 -2.45
C VAL A 231 28.41 5.42 -3.62
N GLY A 232 28.83 4.46 -4.44
CA GLY A 232 29.33 4.71 -5.79
C GLY A 232 28.27 4.30 -6.81
N ILE A 233 28.01 5.17 -7.76
CA ILE A 233 27.07 4.92 -8.88
C ILE A 233 27.89 4.87 -10.16
N ARG A 234 27.68 3.83 -10.95
CA ARG A 234 28.33 3.64 -12.25
C ARG A 234 27.31 3.50 -13.36
N VAL A 235 27.48 4.23 -14.43
CA VAL A 235 26.73 4.07 -15.68
C VAL A 235 27.43 3.07 -16.56
N SER A 236 26.80 1.95 -16.89
CA SER A 236 27.43 0.87 -17.64
C SER A 236 27.86 1.29 -19.04
N ALA A 237 27.11 2.17 -19.70
CA ALA A 237 27.38 2.58 -21.09
C ALA A 237 28.56 3.55 -21.23
N THR A 238 28.74 4.48 -20.27
CA THR A 238 29.76 5.53 -20.30
C THR A 238 30.96 5.26 -19.41
N GLY A 239 30.78 4.38 -18.42
CA GLY A 239 31.76 4.18 -17.36
C GLY A 239 31.83 5.34 -16.36
N GLU A 240 30.95 6.33 -16.47
CA GLU A 240 30.87 7.46 -15.53
C GLU A 240 30.60 6.96 -14.12
N GLU A 241 31.34 7.49 -13.16
CA GLU A 241 31.19 7.16 -11.76
C GLU A 241 30.92 8.43 -10.94
N VAL A 242 29.87 8.36 -10.10
CA VAL A 242 29.50 9.43 -9.17
C VAL A 242 29.44 8.86 -7.76
N ARG A 243 29.88 9.65 -6.77
CA ARG A 243 29.81 9.27 -5.35
C ARG A 243 28.81 10.16 -4.62
N LEU A 244 28.01 9.52 -3.77
CA LEU A 244 27.05 10.22 -2.90
C LEU A 244 27.56 10.31 -1.47
N SER A 245 27.21 11.41 -0.83
CA SER A 245 27.26 11.63 0.63
C SER A 245 25.85 11.41 1.23
N PRO A 246 25.72 11.14 2.55
CA PRO A 246 24.41 11.04 3.20
C PRO A 246 23.52 12.26 2.91
N ASN A 247 22.21 12.00 2.75
CA ASN A 247 21.21 12.96 2.31
C ASN A 247 21.42 13.51 0.90
N GLN A 248 22.10 12.76 0.04
CA GLN A 248 22.13 13.07 -1.39
C GLN A 248 21.35 12.02 -2.18
N MET A 249 20.68 12.49 -3.22
CA MET A 249 20.03 11.67 -4.22
C MET A 249 20.70 11.87 -5.58
N ALA A 250 20.98 10.79 -6.27
CA ALA A 250 21.35 10.80 -7.68
C ALA A 250 20.13 10.45 -8.53
N LEU A 251 19.87 11.25 -9.54
CA LEU A 251 18.90 11.00 -10.60
C LEU A 251 19.67 10.67 -11.89
N PHE A 252 19.67 9.41 -12.27
CA PHE A 252 20.15 8.96 -13.56
C PHE A 252 19.06 9.06 -14.61
N THR A 253 19.38 9.58 -15.79
CA THR A 253 18.49 9.65 -16.95
C THR A 253 19.11 8.90 -18.13
N LYS A 254 18.51 7.80 -18.54
CA LYS A 254 19.00 6.91 -19.60
C LYS A 254 19.10 7.59 -20.95
N ALA A 255 18.14 8.46 -21.29
CA ALA A 255 18.11 9.13 -22.58
C ALA A 255 19.34 10.05 -22.80
N THR A 256 19.83 10.67 -21.74
CA THR A 256 20.99 11.58 -21.75
C THR A 256 22.25 10.93 -21.22
N GLN A 257 22.16 9.72 -20.65
CA GLN A 257 23.24 9.02 -19.95
C GLN A 257 23.89 9.87 -18.86
N SER A 258 23.13 10.77 -18.21
CA SER A 258 23.64 11.72 -17.24
C SER A 258 23.13 11.42 -15.82
N ILE A 259 23.94 11.76 -14.82
CA ILE A 259 23.59 11.70 -13.42
C ILE A 259 23.53 13.13 -12.87
N GLN A 260 22.42 13.50 -12.26
CA GLN A 260 22.27 14.72 -11.48
C GLN A 260 22.27 14.36 -10.00
N VAL A 261 22.98 15.15 -9.18
CA VAL A 261 23.04 14.94 -7.72
C VAL A 261 22.45 16.14 -7.02
N GLU A 262 21.52 15.88 -6.10
CA GLU A 262 20.87 16.91 -5.28
C GLU A 262 20.81 16.50 -3.81
N ASN A 263 20.68 17.50 -2.91
CA ASN A 263 20.47 17.25 -1.50
C ASN A 263 18.97 17.03 -1.25
N VAL A 264 18.63 16.00 -0.47
CA VAL A 264 17.24 15.66 -0.14
C VAL A 264 17.11 15.33 1.35
N ASP A 265 15.90 15.43 1.90
CA ASP A 265 15.59 14.76 3.15
C ASP A 265 15.42 13.24 2.89
N SER A 266 16.44 12.47 3.24
CA SER A 266 16.41 11.02 3.04
C SER A 266 15.31 10.34 3.86
N TYR A 267 14.87 10.92 5.00
CA TYR A 267 13.76 10.38 5.79
C TYR A 267 12.46 10.31 4.97
N GLY A 268 12.11 11.39 4.27
CA GLY A 268 10.92 11.43 3.41
C GLY A 268 10.93 10.34 2.33
N VAL A 269 12.12 10.09 1.75
CA VAL A 269 12.29 9.09 0.70
C VAL A 269 12.11 7.66 1.24
N VAL A 270 12.62 7.34 2.44
CA VAL A 270 12.64 5.96 2.96
C VAL A 270 11.53 5.63 3.96
N ALA A 271 10.70 6.59 4.33
CA ALA A 271 9.63 6.42 5.33
C ALA A 271 8.61 5.31 4.97
N TRP A 272 8.53 4.96 3.68
CA TRP A 272 7.65 3.90 3.21
C TRP A 272 7.96 2.54 3.85
N LYS A 273 9.23 2.24 4.14
CA LYS A 273 9.63 0.99 4.81
C LYS A 273 9.09 0.90 6.25
N ASP A 274 8.84 2.06 6.87
CA ASP A 274 8.29 2.21 8.21
C ASP A 274 6.76 2.42 8.20
N GLY A 275 6.11 2.11 7.07
CA GLY A 275 4.66 2.17 6.92
C GLY A 275 4.08 3.58 6.81
N LYS A 276 4.84 4.55 6.30
CA LYS A 276 4.43 5.94 6.16
C LYS A 276 4.59 6.42 4.72
N PHE A 277 3.67 7.29 4.30
CA PHE A 277 3.89 8.22 3.21
C PHE A 277 4.29 9.57 3.82
N VAL A 278 5.40 10.12 3.36
CA VAL A 278 5.85 11.46 3.69
C VAL A 278 5.88 12.26 2.39
N PHE A 279 5.20 13.38 2.39
CA PHE A 279 5.11 14.31 1.27
C PHE A 279 5.59 15.68 1.75
N GLU A 280 6.46 16.32 1.01
CA GLU A 280 6.98 17.64 1.31
C GLU A 280 6.95 18.48 0.02
N ASP A 281 5.98 19.38 -0.07
CA ASP A 281 5.70 20.19 -1.26
C ASP A 281 5.64 19.35 -2.55
N GLU A 282 5.16 18.09 -2.42
CA GLU A 282 5.17 17.08 -3.49
C GLU A 282 3.97 17.30 -4.41
N PRO A 283 4.15 17.33 -5.74
CA PRO A 283 3.06 17.48 -6.69
C PRO A 283 2.03 16.35 -6.58
N ILE A 284 0.75 16.70 -6.69
CA ILE A 284 -0.38 15.73 -6.65
C ILE A 284 -0.17 14.59 -7.66
N GLU A 285 0.40 14.86 -8.84
CA GLU A 285 0.71 13.82 -9.82
C GLU A 285 1.66 12.75 -9.26
N GLU A 286 2.75 13.15 -8.60
CA GLU A 286 3.72 12.23 -8.02
C GLU A 286 3.14 11.48 -6.81
N ILE A 287 2.37 12.17 -5.98
CA ILE A 287 1.65 11.55 -4.85
C ILE A 287 0.69 10.47 -5.36
N MET A 288 -0.13 10.81 -6.36
CA MET A 288 -1.11 9.87 -6.90
C MET A 288 -0.45 8.69 -7.63
N GLU A 289 0.73 8.86 -8.24
CA GLU A 289 1.54 7.74 -8.75
C GLU A 289 1.98 6.79 -7.63
N ARG A 290 2.37 7.32 -6.46
CA ARG A 290 2.74 6.49 -5.28
C ARG A 290 1.53 5.79 -4.69
N LEU A 291 0.39 6.48 -4.54
CA LEU A 291 -0.86 5.91 -4.03
C LEU A 291 -1.43 4.85 -4.97
N SER A 292 -1.35 5.06 -6.30
CA SER A 292 -1.85 4.09 -7.28
C SER A 292 -1.14 2.74 -7.18
N ARG A 293 0.17 2.72 -6.99
CA ARG A 293 0.95 1.49 -6.78
C ARG A 293 0.61 0.78 -5.47
N TRP A 294 0.20 1.51 -4.45
CA TRP A 294 -0.10 0.94 -3.15
C TRP A 294 -1.56 0.47 -3.02
N TYR A 295 -2.51 1.23 -3.57
CA TYR A 295 -3.94 0.95 -3.44
C TYR A 295 -4.56 0.28 -4.68
N ASP A 296 -3.79 0.04 -5.74
CA ASP A 296 -4.25 -0.48 -7.03
C ASP A 296 -5.40 0.35 -7.63
N VAL A 297 -5.19 1.64 -7.71
CA VAL A 297 -6.18 2.55 -8.28
C VAL A 297 -5.67 3.20 -9.56
N LYS A 298 -6.58 3.43 -10.50
CA LYS A 298 -6.38 4.23 -11.71
C LYS A 298 -6.66 5.68 -11.41
N VAL A 299 -5.80 6.58 -11.86
CA VAL A 299 -5.92 8.01 -11.58
C VAL A 299 -6.25 8.78 -12.84
N PHE A 300 -7.29 9.62 -12.78
CA PHE A 300 -7.68 10.55 -13.83
C PHE A 300 -7.68 11.97 -13.30
N TYR A 301 -7.25 12.91 -14.11
CA TYR A 301 -7.19 14.33 -13.76
C TYR A 301 -8.21 15.10 -14.60
N ALA A 302 -9.05 15.90 -13.96
CA ALA A 302 -10.04 16.74 -14.65
C ALA A 302 -9.36 17.80 -15.54
N ASN A 303 -8.18 18.26 -15.14
CA ASN A 303 -7.34 19.15 -15.95
C ASN A 303 -5.87 19.04 -15.56
N GLU A 304 -4.95 19.43 -16.47
CA GLU A 304 -3.51 19.33 -16.27
C GLU A 304 -2.94 20.25 -15.15
N ARG A 305 -3.65 21.33 -14.79
CA ARG A 305 -3.15 22.27 -13.77
C ARG A 305 -3.18 21.64 -12.38
N ILE A 306 -4.16 20.77 -12.12
CA ILE A 306 -4.32 20.09 -10.82
C ILE A 306 -3.10 19.26 -10.48
N LYS A 307 -2.45 18.65 -11.45
CA LYS A 307 -1.25 17.83 -11.27
C LYS A 307 -0.12 18.55 -10.55
N LYS A 308 -0.06 19.88 -10.70
CA LYS A 308 0.98 20.75 -10.16
C LYS A 308 0.67 21.29 -8.77
N HIS A 309 -0.54 21.07 -8.24
CA HIS A 309 -0.84 21.41 -6.85
C HIS A 309 0.03 20.55 -5.97
N THR A 310 0.54 21.11 -4.89
CA THR A 310 1.41 20.39 -3.98
C THR A 310 0.71 20.08 -2.66
N PHE A 311 1.21 19.06 -1.99
CA PHE A 311 0.74 18.68 -0.67
C PHE A 311 1.93 18.38 0.23
N THR A 312 1.80 18.76 1.51
CA THR A 312 2.76 18.43 2.57
C THR A 312 2.02 17.71 3.69
N GLY A 313 2.52 16.55 4.09
CA GLY A 313 1.91 15.77 5.16
C GLY A 313 2.57 14.41 5.40
N ILE A 314 2.22 13.78 6.51
CA ILE A 314 2.64 12.42 6.85
C ILE A 314 1.39 11.58 7.07
N ILE A 315 1.26 10.49 6.32
CA ILE A 315 0.09 9.62 6.30
C ILE A 315 0.54 8.18 6.52
N THR A 316 -0.22 7.41 7.31
CA THR A 316 0.04 5.97 7.42
C THR A 316 -0.36 5.23 6.14
N ARG A 317 0.49 4.35 5.64
CA ARG A 317 0.25 3.55 4.43
C ARG A 317 -0.88 2.52 4.58
N PHE A 318 -1.23 2.17 5.82
CA PHE A 318 -2.24 1.16 6.13
C PHE A 318 -3.65 1.75 6.37
N ALA A 319 -3.82 3.07 6.23
CA ALA A 319 -5.14 3.69 6.21
C ALA A 319 -5.92 3.30 4.94
N ASP A 320 -7.24 3.42 4.97
CA ASP A 320 -8.06 3.27 3.76
C ASP A 320 -7.76 4.44 2.80
N ILE A 321 -7.80 4.17 1.49
CA ILE A 321 -7.54 5.21 0.50
C ILE A 321 -8.51 6.40 0.62
N SER A 322 -9.77 6.14 1.00
CA SER A 322 -10.74 7.21 1.21
C SER A 322 -10.34 8.15 2.34
N ASP A 323 -9.77 7.62 3.42
CA ASP A 323 -9.29 8.44 4.54
C ASP A 323 -8.07 9.27 4.13
N VAL A 324 -7.16 8.67 3.36
CA VAL A 324 -5.97 9.34 2.81
C VAL A 324 -6.38 10.50 1.90
N LEU A 325 -7.29 10.27 0.96
CA LEU A 325 -7.74 11.29 0.02
C LEU A 325 -8.54 12.39 0.71
N HIS A 326 -9.38 12.04 1.69
CA HIS A 326 -10.13 13.02 2.47
C HIS A 326 -9.20 13.95 3.27
N LEU A 327 -8.15 13.41 3.90
CA LEU A 327 -7.14 14.23 4.59
C LEU A 327 -6.42 15.19 3.63
N MET A 328 -6.18 14.75 2.40
CA MET A 328 -5.56 15.60 1.38
C MET A 328 -6.53 16.71 0.90
N GLU A 329 -7.83 16.44 0.79
CA GLU A 329 -8.85 17.45 0.44
C GLU A 329 -8.92 18.59 1.47
N GLU A 330 -8.73 18.28 2.76
CA GLU A 330 -8.80 19.29 3.82
C GLU A 330 -7.70 20.37 3.72
N THR A 331 -6.57 20.03 3.09
CA THR A 331 -5.36 20.89 3.08
C THR A 331 -4.90 21.27 1.69
N ALA A 332 -5.16 20.46 0.68
CA ALA A 332 -4.86 20.77 -0.72
C ALA A 332 -6.14 21.31 -1.41
N ALA A 333 -6.00 22.29 -2.28
CA ALA A 333 -7.12 22.85 -3.05
C ALA A 333 -7.53 21.90 -4.21
N VAL A 334 -7.83 20.64 -3.90
CA VAL A 334 -8.21 19.58 -4.82
C VAL A 334 -9.35 18.77 -4.22
N GLU A 335 -10.19 18.19 -5.08
CA GLU A 335 -11.26 17.26 -4.71
C GLU A 335 -10.99 15.90 -5.32
N PHE A 336 -11.31 14.82 -4.60
CA PHE A 336 -11.17 13.46 -5.09
C PHE A 336 -12.51 12.75 -5.18
N ARG A 337 -12.72 12.01 -6.25
CA ARG A 337 -13.89 11.15 -6.41
C ARG A 337 -13.48 9.73 -6.70
N ILE A 338 -13.89 8.81 -5.83
CA ILE A 338 -13.62 7.38 -5.97
C ILE A 338 -14.82 6.69 -6.61
N GLN A 339 -14.58 5.91 -7.67
CA GLN A 339 -15.57 5.03 -8.30
C GLN A 339 -14.90 3.68 -8.61
N GLY A 340 -15.21 2.64 -7.81
CA GLY A 340 -14.53 1.34 -7.92
C GLY A 340 -13.02 1.45 -7.69
N ASP A 341 -12.23 1.09 -8.71
CA ASP A 341 -10.76 1.18 -8.74
C ASP A 341 -10.24 2.51 -9.31
N THR A 342 -11.12 3.47 -9.56
CA THR A 342 -10.77 4.71 -10.24
C THR A 342 -10.90 5.90 -9.29
N VAL A 343 -9.85 6.72 -9.25
CA VAL A 343 -9.81 8.01 -8.54
C VAL A 343 -9.75 9.13 -9.56
N THR A 344 -10.73 10.04 -9.52
CA THR A 344 -10.72 11.27 -10.33
C THR A 344 -10.32 12.45 -9.45
N VAL A 345 -9.29 13.19 -9.85
CA VAL A 345 -8.77 14.41 -9.20
C VAL A 345 -9.36 15.63 -9.92
N LYS A 346 -10.00 16.55 -9.16
CA LYS A 346 -10.71 17.73 -9.67
C LYS A 346 -10.19 19.02 -9.08
#